data_2c9910105ea52d65f3fa3eced7025511
#
_entry.id   2c9910105ea52d65f3fa3eced7025511
#
_cell.length_a   1.000
_cell.length_b   1.000
_cell.length_c   1.000
_cell.angle_alpha   90.00
_cell.angle_beta   90.00
_cell.angle_gamma   90.00
#
_symmetry.space_group_name_H-M   'P 1'
#
loop_
_entity.id
_entity.type
_entity.pdbx_description
1 polymer ?
#
loop_
_entity_poly.entity_id
_entity_poly.type
_entity_poly.pdbx_seq_one_letter_code
_entity_poly.pdbx_strand_id
1 'polypeptide(L)'
;KYDPYLMKVVNQDTFKWYALEDGKTYGYPNYSNTKADYESGNIPVNDNFVIREDVYNALGKPDVSTPENFEKVMQQIKEKYPEMTPMGFTTVGDGAGPFLDKLQDFLGVPLEDKNGKYYDRNLDKEYLEWLKTFNDVYRAGNISDDSFTDDGATFDEKVKQGNYATMLVAGTSGQGGNFTEFMKKSGTRYIAIDGPSSTSGRKPTLNQTGISGWLSNYITKDAKDPAKVTQLFTYLIDEPGQILTKYGVEGVTYAYNDQGKIDYLPEVKKLEQTDNDAYNK
;
A
#
# COMPACT_ATOMS: atom_id res chain seq x y z
N LYS A 1 -25.01 25.10 -1.64
CA LYS A 1 -25.92 25.89 -0.78
C LYS A 1 -25.18 26.43 0.43
N TYR A 2 -24.45 25.59 1.18
CA TYR A 2 -23.81 25.95 2.43
C TYR A 2 -22.42 26.59 2.25
N ASP A 3 -21.69 26.14 1.24
CA ASP A 3 -20.38 26.71 0.86
C ASP A 3 -20.18 26.64 -0.65
N PRO A 4 -20.40 27.72 -1.39
CA PRO A 4 -20.18 27.75 -2.83
C PRO A 4 -18.71 27.54 -3.23
N TYR A 5 -17.76 27.81 -2.32
CA TYR A 5 -16.33 27.65 -2.58
C TYR A 5 -15.94 26.18 -2.66
N LEU A 6 -16.66 25.28 -1.97
CA LEU A 6 -16.44 23.82 -2.04
C LEU A 6 -16.32 23.34 -3.50
N MET A 7 -17.21 23.81 -4.37
CA MET A 7 -17.22 23.40 -5.78
C MET A 7 -16.01 23.88 -6.60
N LYS A 8 -15.22 24.81 -6.05
CA LYS A 8 -13.99 25.28 -6.68
C LYS A 8 -12.78 24.45 -6.28
N VAL A 9 -12.80 23.87 -5.06
CA VAL A 9 -11.66 23.14 -4.51
C VAL A 9 -11.78 21.64 -4.68
N VAL A 10 -13.01 21.09 -4.80
CA VAL A 10 -13.18 19.63 -4.99
C VAL A 10 -12.72 19.19 -6.38
N ASN A 11 -12.11 18.00 -6.45
CA ASN A 11 -11.88 17.34 -7.71
C ASN A 11 -13.22 16.99 -8.37
N GLN A 12 -13.49 17.59 -9.53
CA GLN A 12 -14.78 17.47 -10.22
C GLN A 12 -15.06 16.06 -10.72
N ASP A 13 -14.02 15.30 -11.15
CA ASP A 13 -14.19 13.95 -11.64
C ASP A 13 -14.54 13.00 -10.49
N THR A 14 -13.87 13.16 -9.35
CA THR A 14 -14.18 12.43 -8.13
C THR A 14 -15.57 12.79 -7.62
N PHE A 15 -15.93 14.07 -7.64
CA PHE A 15 -17.25 14.52 -7.21
C PHE A 15 -18.36 13.89 -8.05
N LYS A 16 -18.18 13.81 -9.38
CA LYS A 16 -19.12 13.15 -10.29
C LYS A 16 -19.16 11.63 -10.09
N TRP A 17 -18.02 11.01 -9.82
CA TRP A 17 -17.93 9.57 -9.55
C TRP A 17 -18.80 9.14 -8.37
N TYR A 18 -18.94 10.00 -7.37
CA TYR A 18 -19.78 9.76 -6.19
C TYR A 18 -21.24 10.16 -6.36
N ALA A 19 -21.64 10.61 -7.55
CA ALA A 19 -23.04 10.93 -7.83
C ALA A 19 -23.88 9.65 -7.86
N LEU A 20 -25.01 9.67 -7.16
CA LEU A 20 -25.98 8.59 -7.16
C LEU A 20 -26.91 8.70 -8.37
N GLU A 21 -27.85 7.77 -8.51
CA GLU A 21 -28.82 7.71 -9.61
C GLU A 21 -29.67 8.98 -9.75
N ASP A 22 -29.89 9.72 -8.67
CA ASP A 22 -30.57 11.01 -8.65
C ASP A 22 -29.70 12.20 -9.11
N GLY A 23 -28.47 11.92 -9.55
CA GLY A 23 -27.51 12.92 -10.02
C GLY A 23 -26.87 13.75 -8.90
N LYS A 24 -27.07 13.41 -7.62
CA LYS A 24 -26.53 14.15 -6.48
C LYS A 24 -25.40 13.40 -5.80
N THR A 25 -24.45 14.16 -5.27
CA THR A 25 -23.34 13.68 -4.47
C THR A 25 -23.62 13.98 -3.00
N TYR A 26 -23.66 12.93 -2.18
CA TYR A 26 -23.97 13.01 -0.75
C TYR A 26 -22.75 12.87 0.14
N GLY A 27 -21.64 12.34 -0.36
CA GLY A 27 -20.40 12.13 0.36
C GLY A 27 -19.18 12.47 -0.47
N TYR A 28 -18.04 12.66 0.19
CA TYR A 28 -16.76 12.94 -0.47
C TYR A 28 -15.66 12.02 0.12
N PRO A 29 -14.78 11.44 -0.71
CA PRO A 29 -13.76 10.52 -0.23
C PRO A 29 -12.69 11.22 0.62
N ASN A 30 -11.92 10.42 1.34
CA ASN A 30 -10.82 10.92 2.16
C ASN A 30 -9.59 11.33 1.34
N TYR A 31 -9.45 10.84 0.11
CA TYR A 31 -8.51 11.35 -0.89
C TYR A 31 -9.00 11.03 -2.30
N SER A 32 -8.39 11.66 -3.30
CA SER A 32 -8.64 11.35 -4.70
C SER A 32 -7.38 11.53 -5.55
N ASN A 33 -7.30 10.73 -6.63
CA ASN A 33 -6.34 10.95 -7.70
C ASN A 33 -7.02 11.66 -8.86
N THR A 34 -6.33 12.60 -9.45
CA THR A 34 -6.79 13.34 -10.62
C THR A 34 -6.35 12.61 -11.91
N LYS A 35 -6.93 13.00 -13.03
CA LYS A 35 -6.46 12.56 -14.35
C LYS A 35 -4.96 12.86 -14.55
N ALA A 36 -4.50 14.03 -14.11
CA ALA A 36 -3.09 14.42 -14.21
C ALA A 36 -2.17 13.50 -13.37
N ASP A 37 -2.63 13.03 -12.21
CA ASP A 37 -1.86 12.07 -11.41
C ASP A 37 -1.65 10.76 -12.18
N TYR A 38 -2.70 10.23 -12.83
CA TYR A 38 -2.57 9.02 -13.67
C TYR A 38 -1.67 9.25 -14.88
N GLU A 39 -1.80 10.39 -15.55
CA GLU A 39 -0.99 10.76 -16.72
C GLU A 39 0.48 10.98 -16.36
N SER A 40 0.77 11.37 -15.13
CA SER A 40 2.15 11.54 -14.64
C SER A 40 2.95 10.23 -14.55
N GLY A 41 2.26 9.08 -14.50
CA GLY A 41 2.88 7.78 -14.25
C GLY A 41 3.41 7.57 -12.83
N ASN A 42 3.14 8.50 -11.91
CA ASN A 42 3.67 8.47 -10.54
C ASN A 42 2.73 7.79 -9.53
N ILE A 43 1.54 7.33 -9.95
CA ILE A 43 0.65 6.60 -9.05
C ILE A 43 1.24 5.21 -8.82
N PRO A 44 1.64 4.87 -7.58
CA PRO A 44 2.21 3.57 -7.29
C PRO A 44 1.17 2.46 -7.43
N VAL A 45 1.62 1.27 -7.76
CA VAL A 45 0.82 0.06 -7.56
C VAL A 45 0.70 -0.21 -6.06
N ASN A 46 -0.46 -0.71 -5.66
CA ASN A 46 -0.74 -0.96 -4.24
C ASN A 46 -0.17 -2.30 -3.76
N ASP A 47 0.10 -3.20 -4.68
CA ASP A 47 0.53 -4.57 -4.40
C ASP A 47 1.94 -4.79 -4.92
N ASN A 48 2.83 -5.26 -4.05
CA ASN A 48 4.22 -5.47 -4.39
C ASN A 48 4.75 -6.78 -3.81
N PHE A 49 5.66 -7.41 -4.53
CA PHE A 49 6.57 -8.39 -3.97
C PHE A 49 7.85 -7.64 -3.56
N VAL A 50 8.17 -7.72 -2.27
CA VAL A 50 9.32 -7.01 -1.70
C VAL A 50 10.33 -7.97 -1.12
N ILE A 51 11.61 -7.56 -1.16
CA ILE A 51 12.71 -8.28 -0.55
C ILE A 51 13.62 -7.30 0.20
N ARG A 52 14.25 -7.75 1.27
CA ARG A 52 15.32 -6.99 1.91
C ARG A 52 16.50 -6.81 0.95
N GLU A 53 16.94 -5.56 0.76
CA GLU A 53 17.98 -5.22 -0.21
C GLU A 53 19.32 -5.89 0.10
N ASP A 54 19.69 -6.00 1.37
CA ASP A 54 20.90 -6.70 1.80
C ASP A 54 20.87 -8.19 1.45
N VAL A 55 19.74 -8.85 1.66
CA VAL A 55 19.54 -10.28 1.30
C VAL A 55 19.60 -10.45 -0.21
N TYR A 56 18.89 -9.60 -0.97
CA TYR A 56 18.84 -9.64 -2.43
C TYR A 56 20.23 -9.53 -3.05
N ASN A 57 20.99 -8.52 -2.60
CA ASN A 57 22.36 -8.30 -3.06
C ASN A 57 23.30 -9.47 -2.67
N ALA A 58 23.18 -9.97 -1.44
CA ALA A 58 24.03 -11.06 -0.94
C ALA A 58 23.77 -12.41 -1.63
N LEU A 59 22.59 -12.60 -2.24
CA LEU A 59 22.23 -13.75 -3.07
C LEU A 59 22.53 -13.55 -4.56
N GLY A 60 23.10 -12.40 -4.96
CA GLY A 60 23.42 -12.10 -6.34
C GLY A 60 22.22 -11.70 -7.19
N LYS A 61 21.20 -11.13 -6.57
CA LYS A 61 19.96 -10.67 -7.22
C LYS A 61 19.21 -11.78 -7.96
N PRO A 62 18.79 -12.82 -7.24
CA PRO A 62 18.16 -13.99 -7.83
C PRO A 62 16.81 -13.65 -8.48
N ASP A 63 16.49 -14.40 -9.53
CA ASP A 63 15.17 -14.42 -10.12
C ASP A 63 14.22 -15.28 -9.28
N VAL A 64 13.04 -14.76 -8.97
CA VAL A 64 11.96 -15.43 -8.21
C VAL A 64 10.67 -15.56 -9.00
N SER A 65 10.73 -15.34 -10.31
CA SER A 65 9.54 -15.23 -11.18
C SER A 65 8.91 -16.58 -11.53
N THR A 66 9.62 -17.67 -11.37
CA THR A 66 9.10 -19.02 -11.64
C THR A 66 8.96 -19.84 -10.35
N PRO A 67 8.03 -20.81 -10.28
CA PRO A 67 7.88 -21.70 -9.15
C PRO A 67 9.18 -22.34 -8.66
N GLU A 68 9.95 -22.91 -9.57
CA GLU A 68 11.24 -23.59 -9.26
C GLU A 68 12.28 -22.62 -8.68
N ASN A 69 12.44 -21.45 -9.31
CA ASN A 69 13.37 -20.44 -8.82
C ASN A 69 12.93 -19.89 -7.46
N PHE A 70 11.63 -19.66 -7.29
CA PHE A 70 11.06 -19.19 -6.04
C PHE A 70 11.37 -20.13 -4.88
N GLU A 71 11.06 -21.42 -5.00
CA GLU A 71 11.36 -22.44 -4.00
C GLU A 71 12.86 -22.47 -3.66
N LYS A 72 13.71 -22.49 -4.69
CA LYS A 72 15.16 -22.48 -4.53
C LYS A 72 15.67 -21.26 -3.77
N VAL A 73 15.17 -20.07 -4.10
CA VAL A 73 15.60 -18.82 -3.45
C VAL A 73 15.14 -18.79 -1.99
N MET A 74 13.91 -19.21 -1.69
CA MET A 74 13.44 -19.30 -0.31
C MET A 74 14.31 -20.24 0.52
N GLN A 75 14.71 -21.38 -0.04
CA GLN A 75 15.61 -22.30 0.63
C GLN A 75 17.01 -21.71 0.83
N GLN A 76 17.56 -21.01 -0.15
CA GLN A 76 18.84 -20.31 -0.02
C GLN A 76 18.82 -19.23 1.06
N ILE A 77 17.71 -18.52 1.20
CA ILE A 77 17.52 -17.53 2.28
C ILE A 77 17.58 -18.23 3.63
N LYS A 78 16.81 -19.30 3.82
CA LYS A 78 16.78 -20.06 5.07
C LYS A 78 18.16 -20.59 5.48
N GLU A 79 18.92 -21.12 4.52
CA GLU A 79 20.25 -21.66 4.78
C GLU A 79 21.26 -20.58 5.17
N LYS A 80 21.16 -19.41 4.53
CA LYS A 80 22.11 -18.31 4.76
C LYS A 80 21.72 -17.43 5.96
N TYR A 81 20.43 -17.32 6.27
CA TYR A 81 19.86 -16.48 7.31
C TYR A 81 18.85 -17.27 8.15
N PRO A 82 19.31 -18.25 8.96
CA PRO A 82 18.42 -19.17 9.70
C PRO A 82 17.54 -18.45 10.74
N GLU A 83 17.92 -17.25 11.17
CA GLU A 83 17.16 -16.40 12.10
C GLU A 83 15.99 -15.67 11.42
N MET A 84 15.92 -15.70 10.09
CA MET A 84 14.97 -14.94 9.30
C MET A 84 13.93 -15.88 8.69
N THR A 85 12.67 -15.44 8.65
CA THR A 85 11.63 -16.14 7.89
C THR A 85 11.77 -15.77 6.41
N PRO A 86 12.02 -16.72 5.50
CA PRO A 86 12.22 -16.42 4.09
C PRO A 86 11.06 -15.70 3.44
N MET A 87 9.82 -16.13 3.71
CA MET A 87 8.61 -15.54 3.13
C MET A 87 7.59 -15.20 4.21
N GLY A 88 7.18 -13.93 4.26
CA GLY A 88 6.08 -13.44 5.06
C GLY A 88 4.92 -12.97 4.19
N PHE A 89 3.73 -12.93 4.76
CA PHE A 89 2.55 -12.32 4.17
C PHE A 89 1.59 -11.86 5.26
N THR A 90 0.73 -10.91 4.91
CA THR A 90 -0.31 -10.41 5.82
C THR A 90 -1.28 -11.53 6.17
N THR A 91 -1.77 -11.51 7.40
CA THR A 91 -2.65 -12.50 7.99
C THR A 91 -3.72 -13.00 7.03
N VAL A 92 -3.85 -14.31 6.94
CA VAL A 92 -4.98 -14.96 6.29
C VAL A 92 -6.16 -14.90 7.27
N GLY A 93 -6.89 -13.78 7.28
CA GLY A 93 -8.08 -13.61 8.11
C GLY A 93 -9.30 -14.38 7.57
N ASP A 94 -10.47 -14.10 8.12
CA ASP A 94 -11.76 -14.69 7.73
C ASP A 94 -12.09 -14.40 6.23
N GLY A 95 -11.72 -15.32 5.38
CA GLY A 95 -11.76 -15.18 3.93
C GLY A 95 -10.36 -15.21 3.34
N ALA A 96 -10.21 -15.63 2.12
CA ALA A 96 -8.95 -15.63 1.41
C ALA A 96 -8.33 -14.23 1.51
N GLY A 97 -7.32 -14.08 2.35
CA GLY A 97 -6.71 -12.79 2.61
C GLY A 97 -6.16 -12.13 1.33
N PRO A 98 -5.75 -10.86 1.42
CA PRO A 98 -5.22 -10.09 0.28
C PRO A 98 -4.13 -10.81 -0.51
N PHE A 99 -3.44 -11.75 0.13
CA PHE A 99 -2.43 -12.59 -0.46
C PHE A 99 -2.92 -13.38 -1.69
N LEU A 100 -4.09 -14.01 -1.60
CA LEU A 100 -4.59 -14.86 -2.68
C LEU A 100 -5.03 -14.06 -3.90
N ASP A 101 -5.77 -12.97 -3.69
CA ASP A 101 -6.18 -12.06 -4.76
C ASP A 101 -4.99 -11.44 -5.48
N LYS A 102 -3.97 -11.02 -4.72
CA LYS A 102 -2.79 -10.37 -5.26
C LYS A 102 -1.94 -11.31 -6.10
N LEU A 103 -1.81 -12.56 -5.68
CA LEU A 103 -1.15 -13.56 -6.49
C LEU A 103 -1.81 -13.71 -7.87
N GLN A 104 -3.15 -13.70 -7.94
CA GLN A 104 -3.87 -13.75 -9.21
C GLN A 104 -3.54 -12.53 -10.09
N ASP A 105 -3.39 -11.35 -9.50
CA ASP A 105 -3.02 -10.13 -10.22
C ASP A 105 -1.56 -10.16 -10.70
N PHE A 106 -0.63 -10.68 -9.89
CA PHE A 106 0.76 -10.92 -10.32
C PHE A 106 0.83 -11.88 -11.50
N LEU A 107 -0.02 -12.91 -11.54
CA LEU A 107 -0.09 -13.88 -12.62
C LEU A 107 -0.91 -13.40 -13.83
N GLY A 108 -1.50 -12.21 -13.75
CA GLY A 108 -2.38 -11.68 -14.82
C GLY A 108 -3.56 -12.58 -15.13
N VAL A 109 -4.13 -13.25 -14.09
CA VAL A 109 -5.31 -14.09 -14.28
C VAL A 109 -6.50 -13.21 -14.62
N PRO A 110 -7.16 -13.43 -15.78
CA PRO A 110 -8.21 -12.54 -16.24
C PRO A 110 -9.49 -12.67 -15.38
N LEU A 111 -10.29 -11.59 -15.36
CA LEU A 111 -11.63 -11.59 -14.75
C LEU A 111 -12.70 -12.19 -15.66
N GLU A 112 -12.44 -12.16 -16.95
CA GLU A 112 -13.34 -12.65 -18.00
C GLU A 112 -12.60 -13.58 -18.94
N ASP A 113 -13.31 -14.56 -19.49
CA ASP A 113 -12.81 -15.39 -20.56
C ASP A 113 -12.77 -14.61 -21.90
N LYS A 114 -12.23 -15.24 -22.94
CA LYS A 114 -12.16 -14.66 -24.29
C LYS A 114 -13.52 -14.31 -24.93
N ASN A 115 -14.63 -14.72 -24.32
CA ASN A 115 -15.98 -14.45 -24.79
C ASN A 115 -16.68 -13.40 -23.89
N GLY A 116 -15.97 -12.76 -22.96
CA GLY A 116 -16.52 -11.79 -22.01
C GLY A 116 -17.40 -12.40 -20.92
N LYS A 117 -17.23 -13.70 -20.64
CA LYS A 117 -17.94 -14.36 -19.54
C LYS A 117 -17.05 -14.40 -18.30
N TYR A 118 -17.68 -14.38 -17.14
CA TYR A 118 -17.00 -14.54 -15.86
C TYR A 118 -16.04 -15.74 -15.88
N TYR A 119 -14.81 -15.50 -15.47
CA TYR A 119 -13.77 -16.51 -15.32
C TYR A 119 -13.47 -16.69 -13.84
N ASP A 120 -13.67 -17.91 -13.32
CA ASP A 120 -13.33 -18.19 -11.94
C ASP A 120 -11.81 -18.27 -11.77
N ARG A 121 -11.23 -17.19 -11.31
CA ARG A 121 -9.79 -17.05 -11.11
C ARG A 121 -9.20 -18.08 -10.14
N ASN A 122 -10.02 -18.59 -9.20
CA ASN A 122 -9.58 -19.59 -8.23
C ASN A 122 -9.34 -20.97 -8.86
N LEU A 123 -9.90 -21.20 -10.02
CA LEU A 123 -9.72 -22.44 -10.80
C LEU A 123 -8.64 -22.29 -11.90
N ASP A 124 -7.98 -21.12 -11.99
CA ASP A 124 -6.91 -20.92 -12.96
C ASP A 124 -5.74 -21.87 -12.69
N LYS A 125 -5.28 -22.51 -13.76
CA LYS A 125 -4.25 -23.55 -13.66
C LYS A 125 -2.92 -23.05 -13.10
N GLU A 126 -2.43 -21.90 -13.59
CA GLU A 126 -1.17 -21.33 -13.11
C GLU A 126 -1.29 -20.83 -11.66
N TYR A 127 -2.46 -20.28 -11.30
CA TYR A 127 -2.74 -19.88 -9.92
C TYR A 127 -2.67 -21.09 -8.98
N LEU A 128 -3.30 -22.21 -9.35
CA LEU A 128 -3.25 -23.45 -8.56
C LEU A 128 -1.82 -24.03 -8.47
N GLU A 129 -1.03 -23.93 -9.54
CA GLU A 129 0.39 -24.31 -9.52
C GLU A 129 1.18 -23.44 -8.55
N TRP A 130 0.97 -22.14 -8.54
CA TRP A 130 1.62 -21.25 -7.59
C TRP A 130 1.16 -21.46 -6.14
N LEU A 131 -0.13 -21.73 -5.91
CA LEU A 131 -0.59 -22.11 -4.56
C LEU A 131 0.11 -23.39 -4.06
N LYS A 132 0.31 -24.35 -4.96
CA LYS A 132 1.09 -25.55 -4.63
C LYS A 132 2.54 -25.18 -4.26
N THR A 133 3.18 -24.32 -5.04
CA THR A 133 4.53 -23.81 -4.75
C THR A 133 4.60 -23.16 -3.37
N PHE A 134 3.67 -22.28 -3.01
CA PHE A 134 3.63 -21.70 -1.66
C PHE A 134 3.42 -22.77 -0.57
N ASN A 135 2.62 -23.81 -0.84
CA ASN A 135 2.46 -24.92 0.08
C ASN A 135 3.77 -25.70 0.24
N ASP A 136 4.53 -25.93 -0.83
CA ASP A 136 5.82 -26.61 -0.79
C ASP A 136 6.86 -25.75 -0.04
N VAL A 137 6.90 -24.43 -0.25
CA VAL A 137 7.71 -23.47 0.51
C VAL A 137 7.35 -23.48 2.01
N TYR A 138 6.07 -23.53 2.35
CA TYR A 138 5.61 -23.68 3.73
C TYR A 138 6.08 -25.01 4.35
N ARG A 139 5.87 -26.13 3.66
CA ARG A 139 6.30 -27.47 4.13
C ARG A 139 7.80 -27.57 4.32
N ALA A 140 8.58 -26.84 3.54
CA ALA A 140 10.03 -26.70 3.72
C ALA A 140 10.41 -25.83 4.93
N GLY A 141 9.42 -25.23 5.63
CA GLY A 141 9.61 -24.36 6.78
C GLY A 141 10.14 -22.97 6.39
N ASN A 142 9.88 -22.53 5.19
CA ASN A 142 10.27 -21.20 4.69
C ASN A 142 9.18 -20.13 4.87
N ILE A 143 8.00 -20.55 5.33
CA ILE A 143 6.90 -19.72 5.84
C ILE A 143 6.63 -20.16 7.26
N SER A 144 6.48 -19.20 8.19
CA SER A 144 6.20 -19.51 9.61
C SER A 144 4.74 -19.88 9.81
N ASP A 145 4.46 -20.81 10.74
CA ASP A 145 3.10 -21.12 11.22
C ASP A 145 2.39 -19.88 11.76
N ASP A 146 3.14 -18.97 12.36
CA ASP A 146 2.63 -17.69 12.87
C ASP A 146 1.95 -16.86 11.80
N SER A 147 2.35 -16.99 10.53
CA SER A 147 1.73 -16.27 9.41
C SER A 147 0.22 -16.54 9.25
N PHE A 148 -0.28 -17.64 9.84
CA PHE A 148 -1.69 -18.00 9.82
C PHE A 148 -2.46 -17.57 11.08
N THR A 149 -1.76 -17.10 12.10
CA THR A 149 -2.35 -16.77 13.41
C THR A 149 -2.03 -15.34 13.88
N ASP A 150 -1.00 -14.71 13.33
CA ASP A 150 -0.65 -13.33 13.65
C ASP A 150 -1.81 -12.39 13.30
N ASP A 151 -2.08 -11.43 14.15
CA ASP A 151 -2.89 -10.28 13.80
C ASP A 151 -2.07 -9.22 13.04
N GLY A 152 -2.74 -8.19 12.52
CA GLY A 152 -2.07 -7.14 11.76
C GLY A 152 -1.00 -6.40 12.56
N ALA A 153 -1.21 -6.16 13.85
CA ALA A 153 -0.25 -5.46 14.69
C ALA A 153 1.02 -6.30 14.92
N THR A 154 0.86 -7.60 15.15
CA THR A 154 1.99 -8.54 15.28
C THR A 154 2.78 -8.64 13.97
N PHE A 155 2.08 -8.72 12.84
CA PHE A 155 2.74 -8.69 11.53
C PHE A 155 3.55 -7.40 11.33
N ASP A 156 2.96 -6.25 11.63
CA ASP A 156 3.61 -4.93 11.50
C ASP A 156 4.89 -4.85 12.34
N GLU A 157 4.87 -5.36 13.57
CA GLU A 157 6.06 -5.41 14.42
C GLU A 157 7.15 -6.33 13.85
N LYS A 158 6.80 -7.49 13.32
CA LYS A 158 7.73 -8.38 12.63
C LYS A 158 8.37 -7.72 11.39
N VAL A 159 7.60 -6.92 10.65
CA VAL A 159 8.11 -6.11 9.51
C VAL A 159 9.11 -5.04 9.99
N LYS A 160 8.77 -4.29 11.03
CA LYS A 160 9.67 -3.26 11.63
C LYS A 160 10.97 -3.85 12.18
N GLN A 161 10.94 -5.11 12.59
CA GLN A 161 12.11 -5.85 13.05
C GLN A 161 12.92 -6.47 11.91
N GLY A 162 12.37 -6.52 10.69
CA GLY A 162 13.01 -7.14 9.53
C GLY A 162 13.05 -8.66 9.58
N ASN A 163 12.09 -9.29 10.27
CA ASN A 163 12.04 -10.73 10.45
C ASN A 163 11.74 -11.51 9.16
N TYR A 164 11.14 -10.84 8.17
CA TYR A 164 10.85 -11.42 6.86
C TYR A 164 11.91 -11.02 5.84
N ALA A 165 12.45 -11.98 5.10
CA ALA A 165 13.35 -11.67 3.99
C ALA A 165 12.59 -11.18 2.76
N THR A 166 11.47 -11.82 2.44
CA THR A 166 10.57 -11.45 1.35
C THR A 166 9.14 -11.37 1.84
N MET A 167 8.33 -10.57 1.15
CA MET A 167 6.88 -10.46 1.43
C MET A 167 6.09 -10.18 0.16
N LEU A 168 4.91 -10.77 0.07
CA LEU A 168 3.87 -10.32 -0.83
C LEU A 168 2.96 -9.37 -0.04
N VAL A 169 3.01 -8.09 -0.37
CA VAL A 169 2.36 -7.02 0.41
C VAL A 169 1.21 -6.43 -0.38
N ALA A 170 0.02 -6.47 0.21
CA ALA A 170 -1.11 -5.66 -0.22
C ALA A 170 -1.13 -4.35 0.58
N GLY A 171 -1.38 -3.23 -0.09
CA GLY A 171 -1.39 -1.93 0.58
C GLY A 171 0.01 -1.43 0.93
N THR A 172 0.94 -1.45 -0.03
CA THR A 172 2.33 -0.98 0.19
C THR A 172 2.39 0.41 0.81
N SER A 173 1.45 1.28 0.49
CA SER A 173 1.32 2.59 1.14
C SER A 173 1.03 2.48 2.65
N GLY A 174 0.27 1.47 3.09
CA GLY A 174 0.02 1.17 4.50
C GLY A 174 1.25 0.63 5.23
N GLN A 175 2.15 -0.07 4.53
CA GLN A 175 3.38 -0.61 5.09
C GLN A 175 4.56 0.38 5.07
N GLY A 176 4.42 1.53 4.42
CA GLY A 176 5.51 2.50 4.25
C GLY A 176 6.14 2.98 5.57
N GLY A 177 5.34 3.14 6.62
CA GLY A 177 5.80 3.46 7.96
C GLY A 177 6.69 2.36 8.54
N ASN A 178 6.25 1.11 8.47
CA ASN A 178 6.98 -0.05 8.98
C ASN A 178 8.31 -0.26 8.24
N PHE A 179 8.32 -0.10 6.92
CA PHE A 179 9.54 -0.17 6.11
C PHE A 179 10.52 0.96 6.44
N THR A 180 10.00 2.15 6.70
CA THR A 180 10.83 3.31 7.11
C THR A 180 11.46 3.08 8.49
N GLU A 181 10.71 2.54 9.45
CA GLU A 181 11.26 2.20 10.77
C GLU A 181 12.34 1.11 10.66
N PHE A 182 12.09 0.06 9.89
CA PHE A 182 13.09 -0.96 9.63
C PHE A 182 14.37 -0.34 9.04
N MET A 183 14.23 0.51 8.02
CA MET A 183 15.37 1.18 7.38
C MET A 183 16.16 2.05 8.37
N LYS A 184 15.48 2.84 9.21
CA LYS A 184 16.13 3.69 10.24
C LYS A 184 16.93 2.85 11.24
N LYS A 185 16.44 1.68 11.63
CA LYS A 185 17.08 0.79 12.62
C LYS A 185 18.22 -0.05 12.06
N SER A 186 18.06 -0.56 10.84
CA SER A 186 18.95 -1.56 10.27
C SER A 186 19.99 -1.00 9.29
N GLY A 187 19.77 0.19 8.74
CA GLY A 187 20.59 0.76 7.67
C GLY A 187 20.38 0.10 6.29
N THR A 188 19.47 -0.87 6.18
CA THR A 188 19.02 -1.47 4.92
C THR A 188 17.53 -1.24 4.73
N ARG A 189 16.95 -1.67 3.60
CA ARG A 189 15.54 -1.40 3.29
C ARG A 189 14.90 -2.57 2.57
N TYR A 190 13.57 -2.56 2.50
CA TYR A 190 12.83 -3.39 1.56
C TYR A 190 12.76 -2.70 0.20
N ILE A 191 12.98 -3.45 -0.85
CA ILE A 191 12.84 -3.01 -2.24
C ILE A 191 11.81 -3.88 -2.95
N ALA A 192 11.06 -3.29 -3.88
CA ALA A 192 10.19 -4.05 -4.76
C ALA A 192 11.02 -4.69 -5.88
N ILE A 193 10.72 -5.93 -6.19
CA ILE A 193 11.30 -6.67 -7.31
C ILE A 193 10.18 -7.38 -8.08
N ASP A 194 10.51 -7.88 -9.27
CA ASP A 194 9.61 -8.77 -10.00
C ASP A 194 9.42 -10.05 -9.18
N GLY A 195 8.16 -10.32 -8.82
CA GLY A 195 7.77 -11.46 -8.00
C GLY A 195 7.24 -12.63 -8.81
N PRO A 196 6.38 -13.46 -8.21
CA PRO A 196 5.66 -14.53 -8.89
C PRO A 196 5.08 -14.07 -10.22
N SER A 197 5.32 -14.81 -11.29
CA SER A 197 4.92 -14.42 -12.64
C SER A 197 4.28 -15.57 -13.39
N SER A 198 3.51 -15.26 -14.41
CA SER A 198 2.90 -16.25 -15.29
C SER A 198 3.95 -16.94 -16.15
N THR A 199 3.96 -18.26 -16.16
CA THR A 199 4.81 -19.08 -17.02
C THR A 199 4.30 -19.16 -18.47
N SER A 200 3.03 -18.81 -18.69
CA SER A 200 2.45 -18.70 -20.04
C SER A 200 2.62 -17.32 -20.69
N GLY A 201 3.27 -16.39 -20.02
CA GLY A 201 3.58 -15.06 -20.54
C GLY A 201 2.45 -14.05 -20.41
N ARG A 202 1.47 -14.30 -19.54
CA ARG A 202 0.47 -13.27 -19.18
C ARG A 202 1.18 -12.13 -18.45
N LYS A 203 0.76 -10.90 -18.74
CA LYS A 203 1.26 -9.72 -18.03
C LYS A 203 0.54 -9.54 -16.70
N PRO A 204 1.23 -9.12 -15.64
CA PRO A 204 0.58 -8.81 -14.37
C PRO A 204 -0.46 -7.69 -14.54
N THR A 205 -1.52 -7.75 -13.76
CA THR A 205 -2.61 -6.78 -13.73
C THR A 205 -2.66 -6.05 -12.39
N LEU A 206 -1.49 -5.63 -11.90
CA LEU A 206 -1.38 -4.94 -10.61
C LEU A 206 -2.13 -3.61 -10.65
N ASN A 207 -3.05 -3.45 -9.71
CA ASN A 207 -3.89 -2.29 -9.65
C ASN A 207 -3.12 -1.09 -9.09
N GLN A 208 -3.20 0.03 -9.81
CA GLN A 208 -2.81 1.33 -9.24
C GLN A 208 -3.83 1.75 -8.16
N THR A 209 -3.41 2.63 -7.27
CA THR A 209 -4.33 3.28 -6.33
C THR A 209 -5.51 3.90 -7.10
N GLY A 210 -6.74 3.63 -6.62
CA GLY A 210 -7.97 4.03 -7.31
C GLY A 210 -8.20 5.56 -7.34
N ILE A 211 -9.23 5.96 -8.07
CA ILE A 211 -9.63 7.37 -8.20
C ILE A 211 -10.03 7.98 -6.84
N SER A 212 -10.46 7.16 -5.90
CA SER A 212 -10.91 7.60 -4.59
C SER A 212 -10.34 6.73 -3.48
N GLY A 213 -10.35 7.23 -2.24
CA GLY A 213 -9.96 6.50 -1.05
C GLY A 213 -10.99 5.44 -0.63
N TRP A 214 -10.75 4.88 0.53
CA TRP A 214 -11.57 3.81 1.13
C TRP A 214 -12.62 4.31 2.11
N LEU A 215 -12.68 5.62 2.37
CA LEU A 215 -13.65 6.26 3.24
C LEU A 215 -14.44 7.32 2.47
N SER A 216 -15.71 7.43 2.77
CA SER A 216 -16.53 8.55 2.31
C SER A 216 -17.04 9.35 3.52
N ASN A 217 -16.87 10.65 3.47
CA ASN A 217 -17.27 11.57 4.54
C ASN A 217 -18.66 12.13 4.26
N TYR A 218 -19.51 12.07 5.26
CA TYR A 218 -20.90 12.53 5.18
C TYR A 218 -21.21 13.54 6.27
N ILE A 219 -22.07 14.51 5.96
CA ILE A 219 -22.66 15.40 6.96
C ILE A 219 -24.06 14.86 7.26
N THR A 220 -24.30 14.45 8.51
CA THR A 220 -25.60 13.90 8.91
C THR A 220 -26.68 14.97 8.91
N LYS A 221 -27.94 14.56 8.72
CA LYS A 221 -29.11 15.46 8.78
C LYS A 221 -29.27 16.15 10.11
N ASP A 222 -28.73 15.59 11.20
CA ASP A 222 -28.84 16.08 12.56
C ASP A 222 -27.68 17.03 12.94
N ALA A 223 -26.79 17.36 11.99
CA ALA A 223 -25.74 18.35 12.22
C ALA A 223 -26.36 19.72 12.59
N LYS A 224 -25.93 20.27 13.74
CA LYS A 224 -26.47 21.55 14.25
C LYS A 224 -26.13 22.71 13.34
N ASP A 225 -24.96 22.72 12.73
CA ASP A 225 -24.51 23.75 11.80
C ASP A 225 -23.84 23.11 10.58
N PRO A 226 -24.64 22.62 9.62
CA PRO A 226 -24.10 21.97 8.42
C PRO A 226 -23.27 22.93 7.55
N ALA A 227 -23.48 24.23 7.65
CA ALA A 227 -22.68 25.21 6.93
C ALA A 227 -21.25 25.27 7.44
N LYS A 228 -21.05 25.32 8.77
CA LYS A 228 -19.71 25.27 9.36
C LYS A 228 -18.98 23.96 9.08
N VAL A 229 -19.70 22.83 9.14
CA VAL A 229 -19.12 21.52 8.82
C VAL A 229 -18.68 21.50 7.36
N THR A 230 -19.49 22.00 6.44
CA THR A 230 -19.11 22.11 5.02
C THR A 230 -17.89 23.00 4.83
N GLN A 231 -17.84 24.16 5.49
CA GLN A 231 -16.68 25.08 5.44
C GLN A 231 -15.41 24.43 5.99
N LEU A 232 -15.52 23.65 7.06
CA LEU A 232 -14.38 22.89 7.59
C LEU A 232 -13.86 21.88 6.55
N PHE A 233 -14.74 21.11 5.91
CA PHE A 233 -14.31 20.18 4.86
C PHE A 233 -13.72 20.91 3.65
N THR A 234 -14.30 22.02 3.24
CA THR A 234 -13.76 22.87 2.17
C THR A 234 -12.34 23.31 2.53
N TYR A 235 -12.15 23.82 3.74
CA TYR A 235 -10.82 24.23 4.23
C TYR A 235 -9.82 23.10 4.25
N LEU A 236 -10.20 21.91 4.71
CA LEU A 236 -9.31 20.73 4.77
C LEU A 236 -8.94 20.19 3.37
N ILE A 237 -9.77 20.42 2.37
CA ILE A 237 -9.50 20.04 0.97
C ILE A 237 -8.63 21.09 0.27
N ASP A 238 -8.77 22.35 0.63
CA ASP A 238 -8.03 23.47 0.04
C ASP A 238 -6.57 23.51 0.50
N GLU A 239 -5.70 24.15 -0.30
CA GLU A 239 -4.25 24.19 -0.06
C GLU A 239 -3.87 24.62 1.35
N PRO A 240 -4.45 25.70 1.94
CA PRO A 240 -4.10 26.11 3.32
C PRO A 240 -4.37 25.01 4.36
N GLY A 241 -5.50 24.31 4.23
CA GLY A 241 -5.84 23.22 5.14
C GLY A 241 -4.94 21.99 4.95
N GLN A 242 -4.58 21.70 3.70
CA GLN A 242 -3.61 20.63 3.39
C GLN A 242 -2.22 20.94 3.97
N ILE A 243 -1.77 22.18 3.85
CA ILE A 243 -0.50 22.63 4.42
C ILE A 243 -0.54 22.52 5.96
N LEU A 244 -1.60 23.03 6.57
CA LEU A 244 -1.75 22.99 8.04
C LEU A 244 -1.73 21.54 8.57
N THR A 245 -2.51 20.66 7.95
CA THR A 245 -2.65 19.27 8.43
C THR A 245 -1.41 18.42 8.17
N LYS A 246 -0.65 18.72 7.11
CA LYS A 246 0.53 17.96 6.73
C LYS A 246 1.83 18.51 7.35
N TYR A 247 1.98 19.81 7.39
CA TYR A 247 3.24 20.47 7.77
C TYR A 247 3.14 21.27 9.07
N GLY A 248 1.92 21.55 9.54
CA GLY A 248 1.70 22.37 10.75
C GLY A 248 1.69 23.86 10.47
N VAL A 249 2.42 24.63 11.30
CA VAL A 249 2.39 26.11 11.29
C VAL A 249 3.73 26.66 10.81
N GLU A 250 3.67 27.59 9.85
CA GLU A 250 4.85 28.29 9.33
C GLU A 250 5.63 29.02 10.46
N GLY A 251 6.94 28.89 10.46
CA GLY A 251 7.81 29.45 11.48
C GLY A 251 7.83 28.68 12.80
N VAL A 252 6.98 27.65 12.96
CA VAL A 252 6.92 26.79 14.15
C VAL A 252 7.35 25.36 13.80
N THR A 253 6.83 24.80 12.72
CA THR A 253 7.14 23.44 12.28
C THR A 253 7.86 23.41 10.93
N TYR A 254 7.57 24.35 10.05
CA TYR A 254 8.16 24.45 8.72
C TYR A 254 8.47 25.88 8.32
N ALA A 255 9.26 26.03 7.26
CA ALA A 255 9.46 27.29 6.55
C ALA A 255 9.56 27.02 5.05
N TYR A 256 9.38 28.08 4.24
CA TYR A 256 9.67 28.00 2.79
C TYR A 256 11.18 28.22 2.58
N ASN A 257 11.81 27.36 1.79
CA ASN A 257 13.20 27.51 1.36
C ASN A 257 13.33 28.53 0.20
N ASP A 258 14.54 28.82 -0.22
CA ASP A 258 14.85 29.77 -1.29
C ASP A 258 14.20 29.42 -2.65
N GLN A 259 13.73 28.19 -2.81
CA GLN A 259 13.01 27.71 -4.00
C GLN A 259 11.49 27.78 -3.83
N GLY A 260 11.00 28.33 -2.71
CA GLY A 260 9.58 28.36 -2.38
C GLY A 260 8.95 27.02 -2.03
N LYS A 261 9.77 26.00 -1.68
CA LYS A 261 9.31 24.69 -1.24
C LYS A 261 9.24 24.65 0.28
N ILE A 262 8.22 23.97 0.78
CA ILE A 262 8.09 23.71 2.22
C ILE A 262 9.19 22.74 2.67
N ASP A 263 9.87 23.12 3.76
CA ASP A 263 10.85 22.30 4.44
C ASP A 263 10.66 22.38 5.96
N TYR A 264 10.72 21.24 6.65
CA TYR A 264 10.63 21.21 8.10
C TYR A 264 11.82 21.93 8.74
N LEU A 265 11.57 22.62 9.84
CA LEU A 265 12.63 23.25 10.60
C LEU A 265 13.60 22.20 11.16
N PRO A 266 14.89 22.55 11.35
CA PRO A 266 15.92 21.61 11.80
C PRO A 266 15.58 20.90 13.11
N GLU A 267 14.95 21.58 14.05
CA GLU A 267 14.50 21.04 15.34
C GLU A 267 13.38 20.00 15.17
N VAL A 268 12.47 20.19 14.21
CA VAL A 268 11.40 19.23 13.89
C VAL A 268 11.98 17.97 13.24
N LYS A 269 12.91 18.14 12.30
CA LYS A 269 13.63 17.01 11.68
C LYS A 269 14.44 16.23 12.72
N LYS A 270 15.04 16.92 13.70
CA LYS A 270 15.75 16.28 14.79
C LYS A 270 14.80 15.50 15.68
N LEU A 271 13.66 16.08 16.03
CA LEU A 271 12.64 15.45 16.87
C LEU A 271 12.12 14.15 16.23
N GLU A 272 11.82 14.17 14.92
CA GLU A 272 11.43 12.98 14.15
C GLU A 272 12.46 11.84 14.31
N GLN A 273 13.75 12.16 14.34
CA GLN A 273 14.82 11.17 14.41
C GLN A 273 15.11 10.68 15.85
N THR A 274 14.86 11.51 16.86
CA THR A 274 15.30 11.26 18.25
C THR A 274 14.16 10.91 19.19
N ASP A 275 12.94 11.37 18.92
CA ASP A 275 11.74 11.17 19.75
C ASP A 275 10.49 11.19 18.87
N ASN A 276 10.22 10.05 18.25
CA ASN A 276 9.07 9.90 17.36
C ASN A 276 7.72 10.06 18.09
N ASP A 277 7.67 9.77 19.39
CA ASP A 277 6.45 9.94 20.19
C ASP A 277 6.14 11.44 20.43
N ALA A 278 7.17 12.25 20.65
CA ALA A 278 7.01 13.69 20.77
C ALA A 278 6.72 14.35 19.42
N TYR A 279 7.30 13.83 18.33
CA TYR A 279 7.03 14.30 16.95
C TYR A 279 5.57 14.09 16.53
N ASN A 280 4.96 13.00 16.96
CA ASN A 280 3.58 12.64 16.60
C ASN A 280 2.51 13.26 17.53
N LYS A 281 2.89 14.05 18.51
CA LYS A 281 1.97 14.79 19.41
C LYS A 281 1.77 16.23 18.96
#